data_b0e9d70b36c80d6ca7dd4a351ef16dad
#
_entry.id   b0e9d70b36c80d6ca7dd4a351ef16dad
#
_cell.length_a   1.000
_cell.length_b   1.000
_cell.length_c   1.000
_cell.angle_alpha   90.00
_cell.angle_beta   90.00
_cell.angle_gamma   90.00
#
_symmetry.space_group_name_H-M   'P 1'
#
loop_
_entity.id
_entity.type
_entity.pdbx_description
1 polymer ?
#
loop_
_entity_poly.entity_id
_entity_poly.type
_entity_poly.pdbx_seq_one_letter_code
_entity_poly.pdbx_strand_id
1 'polypeptide(L)'
;MKRIGIVAKTDRDEARTVVPELLKWALGRGLQPLCDKETAAICPDAGVATARKPDLPGQVDLLVVLGGDGTLLAMARLVGDLGVPILGVNLGGLGFLTALTVEELFPALDALIARAAAPEPE
;
A
#
# COMPACT_ATOMS: atom_id res chain seq x y z
N MET A 1 11.56 -0.64 8.63
CA MET A 1 10.31 -0.99 7.93
C MET A 1 10.27 -2.49 7.71
N LYS A 2 9.26 -3.16 8.22
CA LYS A 2 9.13 -4.61 8.11
C LYS A 2 7.85 -5.06 7.43
N ARG A 3 6.73 -4.37 7.67
CA ARG A 3 5.41 -4.74 7.16
C ARG A 3 4.83 -3.61 6.33
N ILE A 4 4.27 -3.99 5.19
CA ILE A 4 3.61 -3.06 4.29
C ILE A 4 2.15 -3.51 4.12
N GLY A 5 1.22 -2.59 4.39
CA GLY A 5 -0.19 -2.83 4.17
C GLY A 5 -0.57 -2.42 2.75
N ILE A 6 -1.44 -3.19 2.12
CA ILE A 6 -1.89 -2.93 0.76
C ILE A 6 -3.41 -3.00 0.72
N VAL A 7 -4.03 -1.91 0.32
CA VAL A 7 -5.47 -1.83 0.12
C VAL A 7 -5.73 -1.30 -1.29
N ALA A 8 -6.50 -2.03 -2.07
CA ALA A 8 -6.80 -1.66 -3.45
C ALA A 8 -8.31 -1.56 -3.67
N LYS A 9 -8.69 -0.69 -4.60
CA LYS A 9 -10.04 -0.65 -5.14
C LYS A 9 -10.14 -1.75 -6.19
N THR A 10 -10.72 -2.89 -5.80
CA THR A 10 -10.63 -4.13 -6.56
C THR A 10 -11.51 -4.18 -7.79
N ASP A 11 -12.44 -3.25 -7.95
CA ASP A 11 -13.26 -3.11 -9.16
C ASP A 11 -12.52 -2.36 -10.29
N ARG A 12 -11.28 -1.91 -10.04
CA ARG A 12 -10.44 -1.29 -11.07
C ARG A 12 -9.54 -2.35 -11.68
N ASP A 13 -9.53 -2.44 -13.00
CA ASP A 13 -8.72 -3.43 -13.73
C ASP A 13 -7.22 -3.28 -13.45
N GLU A 14 -6.76 -2.03 -13.28
CA GLU A 14 -5.37 -1.72 -13.01
C GLU A 14 -4.86 -2.38 -11.71
N ALA A 15 -5.75 -2.59 -10.75
CA ALA A 15 -5.40 -3.27 -9.49
C ALA A 15 -4.92 -4.69 -9.73
N ARG A 16 -5.46 -5.38 -10.72
CA ARG A 16 -5.09 -6.75 -11.04
C ARG A 16 -3.66 -6.88 -11.57
N THR A 17 -3.11 -5.79 -12.09
CA THR A 17 -1.73 -5.73 -12.54
C THR A 17 -0.81 -5.23 -11.43
N VAL A 18 -1.20 -4.16 -10.76
CA VAL A 18 -0.34 -3.47 -9.78
C VAL A 18 -0.19 -4.27 -8.50
N VAL A 19 -1.27 -4.89 -7.99
CA VAL A 19 -1.20 -5.62 -6.72
C VAL A 19 -0.22 -6.79 -6.78
N PRO A 20 -0.25 -7.66 -7.81
CA PRO A 20 0.76 -8.73 -7.92
C PRO A 20 2.19 -8.20 -8.01
N GLU A 21 2.42 -7.12 -8.75
CA GLU A 21 3.74 -6.50 -8.86
C GLU A 21 4.21 -5.95 -7.51
N LEU A 22 3.30 -5.34 -6.77
CA LEU A 22 3.60 -4.78 -5.46
C LEU A 22 3.93 -5.87 -4.44
N LEU A 23 3.19 -6.99 -4.46
CA LEU A 23 3.49 -8.14 -3.62
C LEU A 23 4.88 -8.70 -3.92
N LYS A 24 5.20 -8.87 -5.20
CA LYS A 24 6.50 -9.36 -5.63
C LYS A 24 7.63 -8.41 -5.21
N TRP A 25 7.41 -7.12 -5.38
CA TRP A 25 8.37 -6.11 -4.96
C TRP A 25 8.63 -6.18 -3.45
N ALA A 26 7.57 -6.26 -2.65
CA ALA A 26 7.69 -6.31 -1.18
C ALA A 26 8.46 -7.54 -0.72
N LEU A 27 8.13 -8.71 -1.26
CA LEU A 27 8.82 -9.95 -0.94
C LEU A 27 10.29 -9.90 -1.35
N GLY A 28 10.59 -9.31 -2.50
CA GLY A 28 11.97 -9.12 -2.97
C GLY A 28 12.80 -8.18 -2.10
N ARG A 29 12.15 -7.34 -1.32
CA ARG A 29 12.83 -6.42 -0.38
C ARG A 29 12.84 -6.95 1.06
N GLY A 30 12.38 -8.17 1.28
CA GLY A 30 12.30 -8.75 2.62
C GLY A 30 11.19 -8.18 3.49
N LEU A 31 10.21 -7.50 2.88
CA LEU A 31 9.05 -6.98 3.59
C LEU A 31 7.93 -8.02 3.65
N GLN A 32 7.10 -7.93 4.69
CA GLN A 32 5.92 -8.76 4.81
C GLN A 32 4.70 -7.97 4.34
N PRO A 33 4.08 -8.34 3.21
CA PRO A 33 2.85 -7.69 2.79
C PRO A 33 1.66 -8.21 3.58
N LEU A 34 0.74 -7.32 3.89
CA LEU A 34 -0.51 -7.60 4.57
C LEU A 34 -1.63 -6.89 3.84
N CYS A 35 -2.63 -7.63 3.39
CA CYS A 35 -3.73 -7.09 2.60
C CYS A 35 -5.05 -7.22 3.34
N ASP A 36 -6.03 -6.38 3.00
CA ASP A 36 -7.41 -6.70 3.33
C ASP A 36 -7.88 -7.87 2.45
N LYS A 37 -8.99 -8.52 2.84
CA LYS A 37 -9.46 -9.73 2.17
C LYS A 37 -9.77 -9.52 0.69
N GLU A 38 -10.38 -8.39 0.35
CA GLU A 38 -10.75 -8.08 -1.03
C GLU A 38 -9.50 -7.91 -1.92
N THR A 39 -8.49 -7.22 -1.40
CA THR A 39 -7.23 -7.05 -2.12
C THR A 39 -6.51 -8.37 -2.29
N ALA A 40 -6.44 -9.19 -1.25
CA ALA A 40 -5.83 -10.52 -1.33
C ALA A 40 -6.53 -11.43 -2.33
N ALA A 41 -7.84 -11.28 -2.49
CA ALA A 41 -8.63 -12.09 -3.41
C ALA A 41 -8.27 -11.88 -4.88
N ILE A 42 -7.64 -10.75 -5.23
CA ILE A 42 -7.12 -10.53 -6.59
C ILE A 42 -5.97 -11.47 -6.91
N CYS A 43 -5.22 -11.89 -5.89
CA CYS A 43 -4.04 -12.75 -6.04
C CYS A 43 -4.16 -13.98 -5.15
N PRO A 44 -5.15 -14.86 -5.37
CA PRO A 44 -5.42 -15.95 -4.45
C PRO A 44 -4.26 -16.93 -4.30
N ASP A 45 -3.44 -17.10 -5.34
CA ASP A 45 -2.31 -18.02 -5.33
C ASP A 45 -1.07 -17.44 -4.62
N ALA A 46 -1.07 -16.16 -4.29
CA ALA A 46 0.07 -15.53 -3.64
C ALA A 46 0.21 -15.90 -2.15
N GLY A 47 -0.86 -16.41 -1.54
CA GLY A 47 -0.83 -16.80 -0.13
C GLY A 47 -0.53 -15.65 0.82
N VAL A 48 -0.90 -14.42 0.45
CA VAL A 48 -0.62 -13.23 1.24
C VAL A 48 -1.45 -13.23 2.53
N ALA A 49 -0.83 -12.80 3.63
CA ALA A 49 -1.52 -12.64 4.90
C ALA A 49 -2.58 -11.54 4.79
N THR A 50 -3.69 -11.74 5.50
CA THR A 50 -4.81 -10.80 5.47
C THR A 50 -5.15 -10.27 6.85
N ALA A 51 -5.74 -9.07 6.87
CA ALA A 51 -6.33 -8.48 8.06
C ALA A 51 -7.58 -7.69 7.64
N ARG A 52 -8.43 -7.40 8.60
CA ARG A 52 -9.55 -6.50 8.34
C ARG A 52 -9.02 -5.08 8.15
N LYS A 53 -9.68 -4.30 7.28
CA LYS A 53 -9.25 -2.92 7.01
C LYS A 53 -9.03 -2.09 8.28
N PRO A 54 -9.94 -2.13 9.29
CA PRO A 54 -9.71 -1.36 10.52
C PRO A 54 -8.47 -1.79 11.30
N ASP A 55 -8.04 -3.04 11.16
CA ASP A 55 -6.90 -3.58 11.89
C ASP A 55 -5.56 -3.35 11.18
N LEU A 56 -5.60 -3.09 9.87
CA LEU A 56 -4.39 -2.93 9.07
C LEU A 56 -3.44 -1.84 9.59
N PRO A 57 -3.92 -0.61 9.87
CA PRO A 57 -3.00 0.46 10.28
C PRO A 57 -2.18 0.14 11.51
N GLY A 58 -2.72 -0.64 12.44
CA GLY A 58 -2.01 -1.03 13.66
C GLY A 58 -0.97 -2.12 13.48
N GLN A 59 -0.93 -2.75 12.31
CA GLN A 59 -0.09 -3.91 12.05
C GLN A 59 0.99 -3.69 11.01
N VAL A 60 1.06 -2.50 10.42
CA VAL A 60 1.99 -2.20 9.33
C VAL A 60 2.79 -0.94 9.60
N ASP A 61 3.92 -0.82 8.93
CA ASP A 61 4.80 0.35 9.03
C ASP A 61 4.53 1.37 7.93
N LEU A 62 3.91 0.94 6.85
CA LEU A 62 3.52 1.77 5.71
C LEU A 62 2.24 1.20 5.12
N LEU A 63 1.33 2.06 4.71
CA LEU A 63 0.09 1.66 4.06
C LEU A 63 0.09 2.19 2.63
N VAL A 64 -0.01 1.30 1.66
CA VAL A 64 -0.17 1.66 0.24
C VAL A 64 -1.63 1.50 -0.13
N VAL A 65 -2.23 2.58 -0.60
CA VAL A 65 -3.65 2.62 -0.98
C VAL A 65 -3.74 2.87 -2.49
N LEU A 66 -4.28 1.88 -3.20
CA LEU A 66 -4.40 1.90 -4.65
C LEU A 66 -5.86 2.13 -5.04
N GLY A 67 -6.15 3.28 -5.58
CA GLY A 67 -7.53 3.61 -5.94
C GLY A 67 -7.72 5.06 -6.32
N GLY A 68 -8.74 5.68 -5.77
CA GLY A 68 -9.03 7.09 -5.90
C GLY A 68 -9.15 7.75 -4.54
N ASP A 69 -9.69 8.98 -4.53
CA ASP A 69 -9.78 9.78 -3.31
C ASP A 69 -10.65 9.12 -2.23
N GLY A 70 -11.74 8.45 -2.63
CA GLY A 70 -12.64 7.79 -1.69
C GLY A 70 -11.95 6.67 -0.91
N THR A 71 -11.17 5.84 -1.61
CA THR A 71 -10.41 4.76 -0.98
C THR A 71 -9.35 5.33 -0.04
N LEU A 72 -8.65 6.38 -0.49
CA LEU A 72 -7.62 7.03 0.32
C LEU A 72 -8.21 7.66 1.58
N LEU A 73 -9.32 8.39 1.46
CA LEU A 73 -10.00 9.00 2.62
C LEU A 73 -10.48 7.96 3.62
N ALA A 74 -11.06 6.86 3.15
CA ALA A 74 -11.53 5.80 4.02
C ALA A 74 -10.38 5.22 4.86
N MET A 75 -9.22 4.97 4.23
CA MET A 75 -8.07 4.44 4.95
C MET A 75 -7.41 5.48 5.85
N ALA A 76 -7.38 6.75 5.44
CA ALA A 76 -6.86 7.82 6.29
C ALA A 76 -7.65 7.95 7.60
N ARG A 77 -8.97 7.77 7.55
CA ARG A 77 -9.81 7.78 8.75
C ARG A 77 -9.49 6.61 9.67
N LEU A 78 -9.20 5.45 9.12
CA LEU A 78 -8.82 4.27 9.91
C LEU A 78 -7.44 4.41 10.54
N VAL A 79 -6.51 5.09 9.87
CA VAL A 79 -5.20 5.39 10.45
C VAL A 79 -5.34 6.32 11.65
N GLY A 80 -6.16 7.36 11.55
CA GLY A 80 -6.37 8.30 12.65
C GLY A 80 -5.05 8.82 13.21
N ASP A 81 -4.87 8.64 14.51
CA ASP A 81 -3.69 9.15 15.25
C ASP A 81 -2.52 8.16 15.32
N LEU A 82 -2.61 7.02 14.63
CA LEU A 82 -1.57 5.99 14.71
C LEU A 82 -0.23 6.41 14.08
N GLY A 83 -0.24 7.45 13.26
CA GLY A 83 0.99 7.96 12.66
C GLY A 83 1.59 7.10 11.55
N VAL A 84 0.85 6.12 11.06
CA VAL A 84 1.31 5.28 9.94
C VAL A 84 1.26 6.08 8.65
N PRO A 85 2.36 6.20 7.92
CA PRO A 85 2.34 6.90 6.64
C PRO A 85 1.51 6.17 5.60
N ILE A 86 0.80 6.94 4.79
CA ILE A 86 -0.03 6.44 3.69
C ILE A 86 0.55 6.92 2.37
N LEU A 87 0.75 5.98 1.46
CA LEU A 87 1.15 6.28 0.08
C LEU A 87 -0.06 6.02 -0.83
N GLY A 88 -0.66 7.09 -1.31
CA GLY A 88 -1.81 7.02 -2.18
C GLY A 88 -1.41 6.92 -3.65
N VAL A 89 -1.98 5.98 -4.37
CA VAL A 89 -1.70 5.75 -5.79
C VAL A 89 -3.01 5.80 -6.57
N ASN A 90 -3.05 6.64 -7.59
CA ASN A 90 -4.19 6.76 -8.48
C ASN A 90 -4.16 5.63 -9.52
N LEU A 91 -5.19 4.80 -9.53
CA LEU A 91 -5.31 3.68 -10.48
C LEU A 91 -5.93 4.09 -11.81
N GLY A 92 -6.23 5.34 -12.00
CA GLY A 92 -6.82 5.85 -13.25
C GLY A 92 -7.86 6.90 -12.95
N GLY A 93 -7.92 7.91 -13.80
CA GLY A 93 -8.78 9.05 -13.61
C GLY A 93 -8.15 10.13 -12.74
N LEU A 94 -8.84 11.23 -12.58
CA LEU A 94 -8.38 12.36 -11.79
C LEU A 94 -8.72 12.15 -10.32
N GLY A 95 -7.72 12.35 -9.45
CA GLY A 95 -7.90 12.41 -8.02
C GLY A 95 -7.28 13.68 -7.48
N PHE A 96 -7.85 14.22 -6.43
CA PHE A 96 -7.33 15.42 -5.79
C PHE A 96 -6.35 15.11 -4.64
N LEU A 97 -6.51 13.92 -4.03
CA LEU A 97 -5.76 13.53 -2.84
C LEU A 97 -4.68 12.49 -3.12
N THR A 98 -4.83 11.70 -4.20
CA THR A 98 -3.83 10.71 -4.58
C THR A 98 -2.61 11.42 -5.16
N ALA A 99 -1.44 11.14 -4.59
CA ALA A 99 -0.22 11.87 -4.92
C ALA A 99 0.60 11.24 -6.03
N LEU A 100 0.44 9.92 -6.26
CA LEU A 100 1.30 9.18 -7.18
C LEU A 100 0.52 8.55 -8.32
N THR A 101 1.16 8.44 -9.47
CA THR A 101 0.74 7.55 -10.55
C THR A 101 1.30 6.14 -10.30
N VAL A 102 0.81 5.17 -11.06
CA VAL A 102 1.34 3.80 -10.99
C VAL A 102 2.84 3.77 -11.31
N GLU A 103 3.26 4.56 -12.31
CA GLU A 103 4.67 4.62 -12.72
C GLU A 103 5.57 5.22 -11.65
N GLU A 104 5.05 6.09 -10.81
CA GLU A 104 5.80 6.74 -9.74
C GLU A 104 5.88 5.88 -8.47
N LEU A 105 5.04 4.84 -8.35
CA LEU A 105 4.90 4.05 -7.13
C LEU A 105 6.22 3.39 -6.70
N PHE A 106 6.84 2.61 -7.58
CA PHE A 106 8.02 1.83 -7.21
C PHE A 106 9.24 2.70 -6.91
N PRO A 107 9.54 3.75 -7.71
CA PRO A 107 10.60 4.68 -7.32
C PRO A 107 10.36 5.35 -5.97
N ALA A 108 9.11 5.71 -5.66
CA ALA A 108 8.78 6.31 -4.37
C ALA A 108 8.98 5.31 -3.21
N LEU A 109 8.57 4.06 -3.40
CA LEU A 109 8.77 3.01 -2.41
C LEU A 109 10.26 2.73 -2.18
N ASP A 110 11.05 2.65 -3.23
CA ASP A 110 12.50 2.43 -3.11
C ASP A 110 13.16 3.60 -2.36
N ALA A 111 12.72 4.83 -2.60
CA ALA A 111 13.23 6.00 -1.89
C ALA A 111 12.87 5.95 -0.40
N LEU A 112 11.65 5.53 -0.06
CA LEU A 112 11.22 5.39 1.33
C LEU A 112 12.04 4.34 2.07
N ILE A 113 12.31 3.20 1.45
CA ILE A 113 13.13 2.15 2.05
C ILE A 113 14.56 2.64 2.27
N ALA A 114 15.13 3.33 1.30
CA ALA A 114 16.47 3.88 1.42
C ALA A 114 16.58 4.88 2.58
N ARG A 115 15.56 5.72 2.78
CA ARG A 115 15.51 6.64 3.90
C ARG A 115 15.37 5.93 5.24
N ALA A 116 14.52 4.90 5.30
CA ALA A 116 14.32 4.12 6.51
C ALA A 116 15.57 3.35 6.94
N ALA A 117 16.41 2.95 5.99
CA ALA A 117 17.67 2.24 6.23
C ALA A 117 18.85 3.19 6.49
N ALA A 118 18.71 4.48 6.17
CA ALA A 118 19.77 5.45 6.37
C ALA A 118 19.99 5.74 7.86
N PRO A 119 21.23 5.95 8.32
CA PRO A 119 21.46 6.36 9.70
C PRO A 119 20.83 7.73 9.95
N GLU A 120 20.29 7.91 11.17
CA GLU A 120 19.71 9.18 11.54
C GLU A 120 20.80 10.27 11.58
N PRO A 121 20.50 11.48 11.10
CA PRO A 121 21.45 12.58 11.22
C PRO A 121 21.66 12.94 12.70
N GLU A 122 22.90 13.13 13.05
CA GLU A 122 23.26 13.57 14.40
C GLU A 122 22.88 15.03 14.65
#